data_8d3b9fa56fb0bcc3764ad90fa25bbb60
#
_entry.id   8d3b9fa56fb0bcc3764ad90fa25bbb60
#
_cell.length_a   1.000
_cell.length_b   1.000
_cell.length_c   1.000
_cell.angle_alpha   90.00
_cell.angle_beta   90.00
_cell.angle_gamma   90.00
#
_symmetry.space_group_name_H-M   'P 1'
#
loop_
_entity.id
_entity.type
_entity.pdbx_description
1 polymer ?
#
loop_
_entity_poly.entity_id
_entity_poly.type
_entity_poly.pdbx_seq_one_letter_code
_entity_poly.pdbx_strand_id
1 'polypeptide(L)'
;MENYSLTIKSDEKKGVLDDITSIIVAHEVNISYTHLFIEKNNVGTIDLELEHVEDIDSLIADLESLKEVKSVEIHSSQSNIYGKRIIIVGGGAQVSQVALGAITEADRHNIRGERISVDTLPIVGEENIAEATDAVSRLPRAHVLVLAGSLMGGEISEAVNKKGKRSNCNFLKYAWKCYGACRFNYN
;
A
#
# COMPACT_ATOMS: atom_id res chain seq x y z
N MET A 1 -7.17 -17.20 13.26
CA MET A 1 -7.50 -16.40 12.06
C MET A 1 -6.20 -15.83 11.53
N GLU A 2 -5.82 -16.24 10.37
CA GLU A 2 -4.55 -15.83 9.73
C GLU A 2 -4.84 -15.01 8.48
N ASN A 3 -3.84 -14.23 8.04
CA ASN A 3 -3.92 -13.44 6.81
C ASN A 3 -3.05 -14.11 5.74
N TYR A 4 -3.61 -14.28 4.57
CA TYR A 4 -2.95 -14.93 3.43
C TYR A 4 -2.95 -14.02 2.21
N SER A 5 -1.99 -14.21 1.35
CA SER A 5 -1.98 -13.67 0.00
C SER A 5 -2.17 -14.79 -1.00
N LEU A 6 -3.09 -14.64 -1.93
CA LEU A 6 -3.32 -15.58 -3.02
C LEU A 6 -2.99 -14.95 -4.35
N THR A 7 -2.29 -15.67 -5.20
CA THR A 7 -2.16 -15.34 -6.63
C THR A 7 -2.95 -16.36 -7.43
N ILE A 8 -4.02 -15.92 -8.07
CA ILE A 8 -4.91 -16.76 -8.88
C ILE A 8 -4.64 -16.46 -10.35
N LYS A 9 -4.30 -17.49 -11.12
CA LYS A 9 -4.22 -17.41 -12.58
C LYS A 9 -5.47 -18.00 -13.21
N SER A 10 -6.08 -17.25 -14.12
CA SER A 10 -7.33 -17.64 -14.76
C SER A 10 -7.33 -17.33 -16.26
N ASP A 11 -8.26 -17.90 -16.99
CA ASP A 11 -8.57 -17.45 -18.32
C ASP A 11 -9.17 -16.04 -18.29
N GLU A 12 -8.82 -15.21 -19.30
CA GLU A 12 -9.45 -13.90 -19.48
C GLU A 12 -10.89 -14.07 -19.97
N LYS A 13 -11.84 -14.07 -19.05
CA LYS A 13 -13.28 -14.21 -19.32
C LYS A 13 -14.09 -13.25 -18.48
N LYS A 14 -15.20 -12.76 -19.03
CA LYS A 14 -16.18 -11.99 -18.25
C LYS A 14 -16.81 -12.89 -17.19
N GLY A 15 -16.87 -12.39 -15.97
CA GLY A 15 -17.52 -13.08 -14.84
C GLY A 15 -16.55 -13.84 -13.92
N VAL A 16 -15.34 -14.19 -14.36
CA VAL A 16 -14.38 -14.95 -13.53
C VAL A 16 -14.09 -14.29 -12.18
N LEU A 17 -13.95 -12.97 -12.14
CA LEU A 17 -13.74 -12.26 -10.86
C LEU A 17 -14.97 -12.38 -9.95
N ASP A 18 -16.18 -12.36 -10.50
CA ASP A 18 -17.43 -12.53 -9.76
C ASP A 18 -17.52 -13.94 -9.16
N ASP A 19 -17.20 -14.97 -9.95
CA ASP A 19 -17.17 -16.35 -9.49
C ASP A 19 -16.17 -16.55 -8.34
N ILE A 20 -14.93 -16.02 -8.50
CA ILE A 20 -13.89 -16.07 -7.47
C ILE A 20 -14.35 -15.36 -6.19
N THR A 21 -14.86 -14.12 -6.30
CA THR A 21 -15.31 -13.38 -5.13
C THR A 21 -16.52 -14.00 -4.45
N SER A 22 -17.40 -14.65 -5.20
CA SER A 22 -18.54 -15.38 -4.65
C SER A 22 -18.11 -16.57 -3.78
N ILE A 23 -17.09 -17.32 -4.19
CA ILE A 23 -16.50 -18.38 -3.36
C ILE A 23 -15.90 -17.80 -2.08
N ILE A 24 -15.12 -16.72 -2.19
CA ILE A 24 -14.49 -16.07 -1.03
C ILE A 24 -15.56 -15.62 -0.01
N VAL A 25 -16.65 -15.03 -0.50
CA VAL A 25 -17.80 -14.64 0.34
C VAL A 25 -18.45 -15.84 0.99
N ALA A 26 -18.60 -16.98 0.28
CA ALA A 26 -19.19 -18.20 0.84
C ALA A 26 -18.34 -18.79 1.99
N HIS A 27 -17.04 -18.54 2.01
CA HIS A 27 -16.13 -18.88 3.10
C HIS A 27 -16.06 -17.82 4.21
N GLU A 28 -16.88 -16.77 4.16
CA GLU A 28 -16.90 -15.65 5.12
C GLU A 28 -15.55 -14.90 5.26
N VAL A 29 -14.73 -14.94 4.21
CA VAL A 29 -13.41 -14.33 4.17
C VAL A 29 -13.50 -12.90 3.64
N ASN A 30 -12.75 -11.98 4.27
CA ASN A 30 -12.66 -10.60 3.83
C ASN A 30 -11.46 -10.38 2.90
N ILE A 31 -11.67 -9.59 1.83
CA ILE A 31 -10.61 -9.15 0.91
C ILE A 31 -10.19 -7.75 1.33
N SER A 32 -8.95 -7.58 1.81
CA SER A 32 -8.40 -6.28 2.19
C SER A 32 -7.66 -5.57 1.05
N TYR A 33 -7.18 -6.31 0.07
CA TYR A 33 -6.53 -5.77 -1.12
C TYR A 33 -6.72 -6.70 -2.31
N THR A 34 -6.88 -6.12 -3.49
CA THR A 34 -6.90 -6.85 -4.75
C THR A 34 -6.10 -6.09 -5.81
N HIS A 35 -5.36 -6.83 -6.61
CA HIS A 35 -4.70 -6.34 -7.81
C HIS A 35 -4.98 -7.31 -8.95
N LEU A 36 -5.50 -6.80 -10.06
CA LEU A 36 -5.82 -7.61 -11.23
C LEU A 36 -5.13 -7.02 -12.44
N PHE A 37 -4.48 -7.87 -13.22
CA PHE A 37 -3.92 -7.50 -14.51
C PHE A 37 -4.00 -8.67 -15.48
N ILE A 38 -3.89 -8.34 -16.78
CA ILE A 38 -3.94 -9.32 -17.86
C ILE A 38 -2.54 -9.43 -18.44
N GLU A 39 -1.98 -10.63 -18.45
CA GLU A 39 -0.70 -10.92 -19.07
C GLU A 39 -0.81 -10.94 -20.59
N LYS A 40 0.32 -10.83 -21.30
CA LYS A 40 0.35 -10.78 -22.78
C LYS A 40 -0.23 -12.02 -23.48
N ASN A 41 -0.37 -13.13 -22.77
CA ASN A 41 -0.91 -14.41 -23.23
C ASN A 41 -2.41 -14.61 -22.91
N ASN A 42 -3.13 -13.54 -22.60
CA ASN A 42 -4.53 -13.58 -22.19
C ASN A 42 -4.80 -14.42 -20.93
N VAL A 43 -3.86 -14.43 -20.01
CA VAL A 43 -4.04 -14.97 -18.68
C VAL A 43 -4.33 -13.81 -17.73
N GLY A 44 -5.45 -13.90 -17.03
CA GLY A 44 -5.74 -13.00 -15.92
C GLY A 44 -4.95 -13.43 -14.68
N THR A 45 -4.23 -12.51 -14.09
CA THR A 45 -3.57 -12.71 -12.79
C THR A 45 -4.25 -11.84 -11.75
N ILE A 46 -4.71 -12.45 -10.68
CA ILE A 46 -5.46 -11.81 -9.60
C ILE A 46 -4.71 -12.05 -8.30
N ASP A 47 -4.14 -10.99 -7.74
CA ASP A 47 -3.52 -11.03 -6.42
C ASP A 47 -4.53 -10.54 -5.39
N LEU A 48 -4.75 -11.31 -4.34
CA LEU A 48 -5.67 -11.04 -3.25
C LEU A 48 -4.95 -11.08 -1.92
N GLU A 49 -5.22 -10.10 -1.04
CA GLU A 49 -4.90 -10.19 0.38
C GLU A 49 -6.18 -10.54 1.13
N LEU A 50 -6.17 -11.66 1.83
CA LEU A 50 -7.29 -12.20 2.58
C LEU A 50 -7.06 -12.05 4.08
N GLU A 51 -8.12 -11.68 4.78
CA GLU A 51 -8.13 -11.52 6.24
C GLU A 51 -9.14 -12.46 6.87
N HIS A 52 -8.80 -12.94 8.07
CA HIS A 52 -9.67 -13.79 8.90
C HIS A 52 -10.00 -15.15 8.27
N VAL A 53 -9.05 -15.74 7.57
CA VAL A 53 -9.22 -17.06 6.96
C VAL A 53 -9.18 -18.14 8.06
N GLU A 54 -10.20 -18.99 8.13
CA GLU A 54 -10.30 -20.11 9.06
C GLU A 54 -9.75 -21.40 8.43
N ASP A 55 -10.17 -21.71 7.20
CA ASP A 55 -9.77 -22.90 6.45
C ASP A 55 -9.30 -22.52 5.06
N ILE A 56 -7.99 -22.36 4.91
CA ILE A 56 -7.38 -22.00 3.64
C ILE A 56 -7.40 -23.14 2.62
N ASP A 57 -7.29 -24.38 3.08
CA ASP A 57 -7.22 -25.54 2.20
C ASP A 57 -8.56 -25.77 1.51
N SER A 58 -9.67 -25.65 2.24
CA SER A 58 -11.03 -25.73 1.69
C SER A 58 -11.29 -24.61 0.68
N LEU A 59 -10.88 -23.37 1.01
CA LEU A 59 -11.04 -22.21 0.11
C LEU A 59 -10.31 -22.43 -1.21
N ILE A 60 -9.06 -22.94 -1.16
CA ILE A 60 -8.27 -23.21 -2.35
C ILE A 60 -8.91 -24.29 -3.20
N ALA A 61 -9.35 -25.41 -2.58
CA ALA A 61 -9.99 -26.48 -3.30
C ALA A 61 -11.24 -26.00 -4.08
N ASP A 62 -12.05 -25.13 -3.46
CA ASP A 62 -13.23 -24.55 -4.12
C ASP A 62 -12.84 -23.58 -5.24
N LEU A 63 -11.81 -22.75 -5.06
CA LEU A 63 -11.29 -21.88 -6.10
C LEU A 63 -10.72 -22.66 -7.29
N GLU A 64 -9.98 -23.74 -7.04
CA GLU A 64 -9.43 -24.61 -8.09
C GLU A 64 -10.52 -25.45 -8.80
N SER A 65 -11.70 -25.61 -8.19
CA SER A 65 -12.84 -26.26 -8.84
C SER A 65 -13.44 -25.45 -9.97
N LEU A 66 -13.19 -24.14 -10.02
CA LEU A 66 -13.64 -23.26 -11.08
C LEU A 66 -12.93 -23.60 -12.40
N LYS A 67 -13.69 -23.84 -13.45
CA LYS A 67 -13.18 -24.24 -14.75
C LYS A 67 -12.19 -23.24 -15.37
N GLU A 68 -12.41 -21.97 -15.09
CA GLU A 68 -11.61 -20.85 -15.62
C GLU A 68 -10.32 -20.60 -14.82
N VAL A 69 -10.20 -21.14 -13.61
CA VAL A 69 -9.01 -21.03 -12.77
C VAL A 69 -7.99 -22.07 -13.20
N LYS A 70 -6.75 -21.62 -13.44
CA LYS A 70 -5.62 -22.46 -13.85
C LYS A 70 -4.74 -22.90 -12.69
N SER A 71 -4.51 -21.98 -11.75
CA SER A 71 -3.72 -22.24 -10.56
C SER A 71 -4.06 -21.24 -9.46
N VAL A 72 -3.93 -21.70 -8.23
CA VAL A 72 -3.99 -20.87 -7.02
C VAL A 72 -2.69 -21.07 -6.27
N GLU A 73 -1.96 -19.98 -6.02
CA GLU A 73 -0.69 -20.01 -5.29
C GLU A 73 -0.86 -19.24 -3.97
N ILE A 74 -0.43 -19.85 -2.86
CA ILE A 74 -0.46 -19.23 -1.54
C ILE A 74 0.88 -18.56 -1.28
N HIS A 75 0.81 -17.35 -0.76
CA HIS A 75 1.98 -16.60 -0.31
C HIS A 75 1.75 -16.06 1.10
N SER A 76 2.84 -15.74 1.79
CA SER A 76 2.75 -14.91 2.99
C SER A 76 2.23 -13.53 2.62
N SER A 77 1.33 -12.97 3.45
CA SER A 77 0.76 -11.65 3.17
C SER A 77 1.87 -10.59 3.03
N GLN A 78 1.68 -9.65 2.12
CA GLN A 78 2.64 -8.56 1.91
C GLN A 78 2.86 -7.72 3.16
N SER A 79 1.85 -7.62 4.01
CA SER A 79 1.95 -6.95 5.31
C SER A 79 2.94 -7.66 6.25
N ASN A 80 3.02 -8.99 6.18
CA ASN A 80 3.96 -9.78 6.98
C ASN A 80 5.39 -9.70 6.44
N ILE A 81 5.57 -9.60 5.10
CA ILE A 81 6.88 -9.55 4.47
C ILE A 81 7.49 -8.15 4.55
N TYR A 82 6.73 -7.13 4.12
CA TYR A 82 7.22 -5.77 3.96
C TYR A 82 6.76 -4.84 5.09
N GLY A 83 5.79 -5.22 5.88
CA GLY A 83 5.25 -4.49 7.01
C GLY A 83 4.64 -3.13 6.64
N LYS A 84 4.79 -2.17 7.54
CA LYS A 84 4.34 -0.78 7.35
C LYS A 84 5.22 -0.08 6.32
N ARG A 85 4.61 0.80 5.52
CA ARG A 85 5.29 1.51 4.44
C ARG A 85 5.40 2.99 4.75
N ILE A 86 6.65 3.51 4.71
CA ILE A 86 6.95 4.92 4.81
C ILE A 86 7.19 5.44 3.39
N ILE A 87 6.51 6.51 3.00
CA ILE A 87 6.65 7.15 1.68
C ILE A 87 7.30 8.51 1.88
N ILE A 88 8.40 8.78 1.16
CA ILE A 88 9.13 10.04 1.23
C ILE A 88 9.05 10.72 -0.14
N VAL A 89 8.44 11.92 -0.18
CA VAL A 89 8.22 12.69 -1.41
C VAL A 89 8.86 14.06 -1.28
N GLY A 90 9.53 14.56 -2.33
CA GLY A 90 10.08 15.90 -2.36
C GLY A 90 11.29 16.04 -3.27
N GLY A 91 12.05 17.11 -3.13
CA GLY A 91 13.27 17.37 -3.93
C GLY A 91 14.35 16.31 -3.68
N GLY A 92 15.08 15.92 -4.74
CA GLY A 92 15.99 14.78 -4.70
C GLY A 92 17.03 14.82 -3.57
N ALA A 93 17.67 15.96 -3.34
CA ALA A 93 18.66 16.10 -2.27
C ALA A 93 18.03 15.95 -0.88
N GLN A 94 16.86 16.54 -0.66
CA GLN A 94 16.14 16.44 0.61
C GLN A 94 15.61 15.03 0.83
N VAL A 95 15.03 14.41 -0.20
CA VAL A 95 14.54 13.02 -0.14
C VAL A 95 15.67 12.07 0.23
N SER A 96 16.85 12.20 -0.38
CA SER A 96 17.99 11.33 -0.10
C SER A 96 18.44 11.40 1.37
N GLN A 97 18.52 12.62 1.95
CA GLN A 97 18.93 12.79 3.34
C GLN A 97 17.87 12.27 4.33
N VAL A 98 16.60 12.54 4.06
CA VAL A 98 15.48 12.05 4.89
C VAL A 98 15.37 10.53 4.80
N ALA A 99 15.55 9.98 3.60
CA ALA A 99 15.52 8.53 3.39
C ALA A 99 16.63 7.81 4.17
N LEU A 100 17.85 8.36 4.20
CA LEU A 100 18.94 7.79 4.98
C LEU A 100 18.57 7.66 6.46
N GLY A 101 17.98 8.70 7.04
CA GLY A 101 17.52 8.67 8.43
C GLY A 101 16.38 7.67 8.64
N ALA A 102 15.40 7.65 7.72
CA ALA A 102 14.27 6.75 7.79
C ALA A 102 14.69 5.28 7.66
N ILE A 103 15.63 4.96 6.77
CA ILE A 103 16.17 3.61 6.57
C ILE A 103 16.92 3.15 7.83
N THR A 104 17.76 4.01 8.41
CA THR A 104 18.50 3.68 9.64
C THR A 104 17.55 3.36 10.80
N GLU A 105 16.45 4.09 10.92
CA GLU A 105 15.47 3.82 11.97
C GLU A 105 14.61 2.58 11.63
N ALA A 106 14.26 2.39 10.36
CA ALA A 106 13.55 1.19 9.90
C ALA A 106 14.37 -0.09 10.18
N ASP A 107 15.69 -0.06 9.97
CA ASP A 107 16.58 -1.18 10.30
C ASP A 107 16.53 -1.55 11.79
N ARG A 108 16.52 -0.55 12.67
CA ARG A 108 16.39 -0.78 14.12
C ARG A 108 15.07 -1.46 14.50
N HIS A 109 13.97 -1.09 13.85
CA HIS A 109 12.67 -1.72 14.03
C HIS A 109 12.63 -3.13 13.43
N ASN A 110 13.20 -3.33 12.25
CA ASN A 110 13.27 -4.63 11.60
C ASN A 110 14.05 -5.66 12.43
N ILE A 111 15.14 -5.25 13.09
CA ILE A 111 15.87 -6.11 14.03
C ILE A 111 15.00 -6.55 15.22
N ARG A 112 14.04 -5.73 15.62
CA ARG A 112 13.07 -6.05 16.68
C ARG A 112 11.88 -6.89 16.20
N GLY A 113 11.82 -7.23 14.90
CA GLY A 113 10.72 -7.98 14.30
C GLY A 113 9.58 -7.13 13.74
N GLU A 114 9.63 -5.79 13.87
CA GLU A 114 8.68 -4.89 13.24
C GLU A 114 9.13 -4.60 11.80
N ARG A 115 8.38 -5.10 10.83
CA ARG A 115 8.70 -4.88 9.42
C ARG A 115 8.34 -3.46 8.98
N ILE A 116 9.31 -2.73 8.43
CA ILE A 116 9.13 -1.38 7.86
C ILE A 116 9.84 -1.31 6.51
N SER A 117 9.11 -0.86 5.49
CA SER A 117 9.65 -0.55 4.17
C SER A 117 9.66 0.95 3.92
N VAL A 118 10.64 1.44 3.17
CA VAL A 118 10.81 2.86 2.86
C VAL A 118 10.86 3.05 1.34
N ASP A 119 9.95 3.85 0.82
CA ASP A 119 9.91 4.24 -0.58
C ASP A 119 10.22 5.72 -0.75
N THR A 120 10.84 6.06 -1.87
CA THR A 120 11.22 7.42 -2.19
C THR A 120 10.67 7.85 -3.54
N LEU A 121 10.15 9.08 -3.60
CA LEU A 121 9.73 9.71 -4.83
C LEU A 121 10.40 11.11 -4.95
N PRO A 122 11.56 11.18 -5.63
CA PRO A 122 12.27 12.45 -5.85
C PRO A 122 11.60 13.22 -7.00
N ILE A 123 10.76 14.19 -6.64
CA ILE A 123 10.07 15.08 -7.59
C ILE A 123 10.11 16.52 -7.11
N VAL A 124 9.93 17.45 -8.05
CA VAL A 124 9.90 18.89 -7.79
C VAL A 124 8.66 19.52 -8.40
N GLY A 125 8.27 20.68 -7.89
CA GLY A 125 7.06 21.39 -8.30
C GLY A 125 5.90 21.13 -7.33
N GLU A 126 5.20 22.19 -6.98
CA GLU A 126 4.12 22.17 -6.00
C GLU A 126 2.98 21.26 -6.45
N GLU A 127 2.54 21.43 -7.70
CA GLU A 127 1.47 20.64 -8.31
C GLU A 127 1.81 19.13 -8.32
N ASN A 128 3.01 18.75 -8.78
CA ASN A 128 3.45 17.36 -8.83
C ASN A 128 3.52 16.72 -7.45
N ILE A 129 4.01 17.46 -6.45
CA ILE A 129 4.08 16.97 -5.06
C ILE A 129 2.67 16.86 -4.46
N ALA A 130 1.76 17.77 -4.79
CA ALA A 130 0.38 17.71 -4.36
C ALA A 130 -0.35 16.49 -4.95
N GLU A 131 -0.15 16.22 -6.25
CA GLU A 131 -0.69 15.04 -6.91
C GLU A 131 -0.15 13.74 -6.31
N ALA A 132 1.17 13.66 -6.11
CA ALA A 132 1.81 12.53 -5.44
C ALA A 132 1.26 12.31 -4.01
N THR A 133 1.09 13.40 -3.26
CA THR A 133 0.49 13.37 -1.91
C THR A 133 -0.94 12.83 -1.93
N ASP A 134 -1.74 13.23 -2.91
CA ASP A 134 -3.09 12.68 -3.09
C ASP A 134 -3.04 11.18 -3.42
N ALA A 135 -2.12 10.75 -4.27
CA ALA A 135 -1.98 9.36 -4.70
C ALA A 135 -1.58 8.42 -3.55
N VAL A 136 -0.78 8.87 -2.58
CA VAL A 136 -0.32 8.04 -1.44
C VAL A 136 -1.48 7.39 -0.68
N SER A 137 -2.62 8.05 -0.58
CA SER A 137 -3.79 7.48 0.11
C SER A 137 -4.39 6.24 -0.56
N ARG A 138 -4.01 5.97 -1.80
CA ARG A 138 -4.43 4.79 -2.58
C ARG A 138 -3.38 3.68 -2.61
N LEU A 139 -2.21 3.93 -2.02
CA LEU A 139 -1.15 2.93 -1.97
C LEU A 139 -1.39 1.95 -0.80
N PRO A 140 -1.27 0.65 -1.06
CA PRO A 140 -1.40 -0.34 -0.01
C PRO A 140 -0.30 -0.18 1.03
N ARG A 141 -0.63 -0.47 2.29
CA ARG A 141 0.29 -0.45 3.44
C ARG A 141 0.97 0.91 3.72
N ALA A 142 0.57 2.01 3.07
CA ALA A 142 1.08 3.35 3.36
C ALA A 142 0.62 3.79 4.76
N HIS A 143 1.57 3.89 5.70
CA HIS A 143 1.30 4.29 7.08
C HIS A 143 1.78 5.69 7.38
N VAL A 144 2.86 6.10 6.74
CA VAL A 144 3.48 7.41 6.95
C VAL A 144 3.85 8.04 5.62
N LEU A 145 3.49 9.31 5.45
CA LEU A 145 3.98 10.16 4.37
C LEU A 145 4.90 11.23 4.95
N VAL A 146 6.10 11.31 4.42
CA VAL A 146 7.09 12.34 4.76
C VAL A 146 7.29 13.25 3.56
N LEU A 147 7.01 14.54 3.74
CA LEU A 147 7.26 15.56 2.73
C LEU A 147 8.60 16.23 3.00
N ALA A 148 9.58 15.96 2.14
CA ALA A 148 10.98 16.38 2.28
C ALA A 148 11.26 17.60 1.38
N GLY A 149 11.20 18.81 1.93
CA GLY A 149 11.47 20.02 1.17
C GLY A 149 11.46 21.29 2.02
N SER A 150 11.94 22.39 1.44
CA SER A 150 12.00 23.70 2.10
C SER A 150 10.71 24.52 1.92
N LEU A 151 10.01 24.32 0.81
CA LEU A 151 8.78 25.03 0.46
C LEU A 151 7.66 24.02 0.27
N MET A 152 6.92 23.75 1.34
CA MET A 152 5.83 22.78 1.39
C MET A 152 4.54 23.51 1.86
N GLY A 153 3.92 24.25 0.96
CA GLY A 153 2.72 25.08 1.23
C GLY A 153 1.65 24.88 0.16
N GLY A 154 0.75 25.86 0.01
CA GLY A 154 -0.26 25.94 -1.05
C GLY A 154 -1.02 24.66 -1.30
N GLU A 155 -1.03 24.18 -2.55
CA GLU A 155 -1.73 22.98 -3.01
C GLU A 155 -1.30 21.71 -2.26
N ILE A 156 -0.03 21.60 -1.88
CA ILE A 156 0.47 20.47 -1.06
C ILE A 156 -0.25 20.44 0.29
N SER A 157 -0.42 21.61 0.92
CA SER A 157 -1.15 21.70 2.20
C SER A 157 -2.63 21.36 2.05
N GLU A 158 -3.24 21.74 0.93
CA GLU A 158 -4.63 21.37 0.63
C GLU A 158 -4.78 19.86 0.42
N ALA A 159 -3.85 19.23 -0.33
CA ALA A 159 -3.83 17.79 -0.53
C ALA A 159 -3.70 17.03 0.80
N VAL A 160 -2.81 17.45 1.69
CA VAL A 160 -2.65 16.88 3.03
C VAL A 160 -3.94 17.02 3.86
N ASN A 161 -4.56 18.21 3.86
CA ASN A 161 -5.77 18.48 4.64
C ASN A 161 -6.99 17.68 4.15
N LYS A 162 -7.12 17.51 2.83
CA LYS A 162 -8.17 16.65 2.24
C LYS A 162 -8.09 15.21 2.72
N LYS A 163 -6.87 14.69 2.88
CA LYS A 163 -6.62 13.27 3.15
C LYS A 163 -6.53 12.94 4.65
N GLY A 164 -6.07 13.85 5.49
CA GLY A 164 -6.03 13.65 6.94
C GLY A 164 -7.41 13.34 7.56
N LYS A 165 -8.50 13.59 6.83
CA LYS A 165 -9.87 13.23 7.22
C LYS A 165 -10.36 11.89 6.67
N ARG A 166 -9.62 11.22 5.78
CA ARG A 166 -10.11 10.06 5.01
C ARG A 166 -9.22 8.81 5.05
N SER A 167 -8.00 8.88 5.57
CA SER A 167 -7.07 7.74 5.54
C SER A 167 -6.45 7.45 6.90
N ASN A 168 -6.18 6.17 7.17
CA ASN A 168 -5.39 5.70 8.32
C ASN A 168 -3.88 6.04 8.19
N CYS A 169 -3.50 6.93 7.27
CA CYS A 169 -2.11 7.30 7.03
C CYS A 169 -1.73 8.49 7.90
N ASN A 170 -0.72 8.33 8.74
CA ASN A 170 -0.15 9.41 9.54
C ASN A 170 0.73 10.31 8.67
N PHE A 171 0.41 11.59 8.59
CA PHE A 171 1.20 12.57 7.84
C PHE A 171 2.25 13.20 8.75
N LEU A 172 3.52 12.90 8.49
CA LEU A 172 4.65 13.61 9.08
C LEU A 172 5.17 14.65 8.08
N LYS A 173 4.98 15.92 8.40
CA LYS A 173 5.49 17.04 7.59
C LYS A 173 6.83 17.50 8.17
N TYR A 174 7.92 17.08 7.58
CA TYR A 174 9.24 17.65 7.83
C TYR A 174 9.47 18.86 6.90
N ALA A 175 9.09 20.04 7.36
CA ALA A 175 9.59 21.29 6.78
C ALA A 175 10.82 21.70 7.59
N TRP A 176 11.98 21.80 6.97
CA TRP A 176 13.07 22.58 7.52
C TRP A 176 12.60 24.03 7.63
N LYS A 177 12.60 24.56 8.84
CA LYS A 177 12.09 25.85 9.21
C LYS A 177 12.92 26.95 8.55
N CYS A 178 12.42 27.50 7.43
CA CYS A 178 12.73 28.86 7.06
C CYS A 178 11.61 29.73 7.59
N TYR A 179 11.85 30.47 8.65
CA TYR A 179 11.11 31.58 9.25
C TYR A 179 9.66 31.79 8.78
N GLY A 180 8.69 31.42 9.62
CA GLY A 180 7.30 31.87 9.53
C GLY A 180 6.26 30.79 9.77
N ALA A 181 5.81 30.69 11.01
CA ALA A 181 4.53 30.14 11.47
C ALA A 181 3.98 28.85 10.81
N CYS A 182 4.38 27.72 11.32
CA CYS A 182 3.52 26.52 11.34
C CYS A 182 3.35 26.08 12.80
N ARG A 183 2.17 26.30 13.37
CA ARG A 183 1.79 25.69 14.64
C ARG A 183 1.41 24.23 14.38
N PHE A 184 2.08 23.35 15.06
CA PHE A 184 1.69 21.94 15.15
C PHE A 184 0.69 21.82 16.30
N ASN A 185 -0.51 21.32 16.02
CA ASN A 185 -1.38 20.76 17.05
C ASN A 185 -1.18 19.25 17.02
N TYR A 186 -0.59 18.72 18.08
CA TYR A 186 -0.70 17.31 18.42
C TYR A 186 -2.02 17.14 19.21
N ASN A 187 -2.89 16.27 18.74
CA ASN A 187 -3.87 15.57 19.57
C ASN A 187 -3.59 14.08 19.46
#